data_12965abcb783afcfc6aba31a78fa944f
#
_entry.id   12965abcb783afcfc6aba31a78fa944f
#
_cell.length_a   1.000
_cell.length_b   1.000
_cell.length_c   1.000
_cell.angle_alpha   90.00
_cell.angle_beta   90.00
_cell.angle_gamma   90.00
#
_symmetry.space_group_name_H-M   'P 1'
#
loop_
_entity.id
_entity.type
_entity.pdbx_description
1 polymer ?
#
loop_
_entity_poly.entity_id
_entity_poly.type
_entity_poly.pdbx_seq_one_letter_code
_entity_poly.pdbx_strand_id
1 'polypeptide(L)'
;MEDELCYSSVTFKPFDKEKSKVRQSEEPVLYAEVKRKQSTSHIETTEKGASTPISPVYRGVSVFLGLFCFLLLAALTAVSVFYYIHVSKHNNILAQYTKERAANLQLLADKEVLEQERARLVTQGQQMNNTLDFIIHKSSFTGDKYCQFTGNGVRCTSCPQNWIQNGSSCYYFHKGNLWDTWAESQKNCEKYGAQLAIIDSVGEQEFINQHTESYYDKYHGYWIGLSEKMGNIWVWTNGARLERGFWINKPYEGYKYCVLSMPSENPLKSWKDESCYMISRWICEVEVLTWPSFLQAQRNHSDPST
;
A
#
# COMPACT_ATOMS: atom_id res chain seq x y z
N MET A 1 -35.66 -18.19 -19.78
CA MET A 1 -35.51 -17.84 -18.36
C MET A 1 -34.15 -17.12 -18.29
N GLU A 2 -34.21 -15.81 -18.37
CA GLU A 2 -33.04 -14.94 -18.33
C GLU A 2 -32.79 -14.61 -16.86
N ASP A 3 -31.66 -15.06 -16.31
CA ASP A 3 -31.23 -14.71 -14.95
C ASP A 3 -30.66 -13.30 -14.96
N GLU A 4 -31.41 -12.34 -14.43
CA GLU A 4 -30.95 -10.97 -14.16
C GLU A 4 -29.88 -10.99 -13.07
N LEU A 5 -28.65 -10.68 -13.46
CA LEU A 5 -27.54 -10.43 -12.55
C LEU A 5 -27.69 -9.02 -11.94
N CYS A 6 -28.12 -8.96 -10.67
CA CYS A 6 -28.12 -7.72 -9.88
C CYS A 6 -26.69 -7.34 -9.47
N TYR A 7 -26.17 -6.25 -10.04
CA TYR A 7 -24.93 -5.61 -9.56
C TYR A 7 -25.28 -4.54 -8.53
N SER A 8 -24.81 -4.71 -7.29
CA SER A 8 -24.82 -3.64 -6.30
C SER A 8 -23.58 -2.79 -6.47
N SER A 9 -23.76 -1.54 -6.87
CA SER A 9 -22.67 -0.55 -6.93
C SER A 9 -22.37 -0.01 -5.54
N VAL A 10 -21.18 -0.27 -5.03
CA VAL A 10 -20.69 0.34 -3.79
C VAL A 10 -19.97 1.64 -4.15
N THR A 11 -20.58 2.76 -3.81
CA THR A 11 -19.98 4.09 -3.96
C THR A 11 -19.17 4.42 -2.71
N PHE A 12 -17.84 4.51 -2.83
CA PHE A 12 -16.99 5.03 -1.77
C PHE A 12 -17.04 6.56 -1.77
N LYS A 13 -17.49 7.16 -0.64
CA LYS A 13 -17.32 8.60 -0.44
C LYS A 13 -15.88 8.89 -0.04
N PRO A 14 -15.24 9.93 -0.58
CA PRO A 14 -13.92 10.34 -0.14
C PRO A 14 -14.00 10.84 1.31
N PHE A 15 -13.03 10.40 2.13
CA PHE A 15 -12.89 10.81 3.52
C PHE A 15 -12.30 12.23 3.54
N ASP A 16 -13.14 13.22 3.80
CA ASP A 16 -12.72 14.59 4.02
C ASP A 16 -11.93 14.68 5.32
N LYS A 17 -10.66 15.04 5.21
CA LYS A 17 -9.81 15.40 6.34
C LYS A 17 -10.22 16.77 6.88
N GLU A 18 -11.34 16.85 7.55
CA GLU A 18 -11.66 18.00 8.36
C GLU A 18 -10.92 17.90 9.69
N LYS A 19 -10.12 18.92 9.97
CA LYS A 19 -9.36 19.11 11.20
C LYS A 19 -10.30 19.13 12.41
N SER A 20 -10.51 17.99 13.07
CA SER A 20 -11.14 17.99 14.38
C SER A 20 -10.16 18.56 15.41
N LYS A 21 -10.37 19.81 15.78
CA LYS A 21 -9.91 20.36 17.05
C LYS A 21 -10.49 19.48 18.16
N VAL A 22 -9.60 18.78 18.84
CA VAL A 22 -9.91 18.10 20.11
C VAL A 22 -10.34 19.20 21.10
N ARG A 23 -11.63 19.32 21.30
CA ARG A 23 -12.21 20.06 22.43
C ARG A 23 -12.15 19.09 23.61
N GLN A 24 -11.17 19.27 24.49
CA GLN A 24 -11.18 18.73 25.85
C GLN A 24 -12.43 19.26 26.52
N SER A 25 -13.47 18.45 26.68
CA SER A 25 -14.52 18.67 27.63
C SER A 25 -14.00 18.15 28.96
N GLU A 26 -13.47 19.07 29.79
CA GLU A 26 -13.31 18.85 31.22
C GLU A 26 -14.72 18.75 31.83
N GLU A 27 -15.13 17.55 32.18
CA GLU A 27 -16.24 17.37 33.10
C GLU A 27 -15.79 17.87 34.49
N PRO A 28 -16.54 18.74 35.13
CA PRO A 28 -16.20 19.19 36.47
C PRO A 28 -16.45 18.06 37.47
N VAL A 29 -15.38 17.56 38.05
CA VAL A 29 -15.41 16.66 39.19
C VAL A 29 -15.96 17.44 40.37
N LEU A 30 -17.17 17.11 40.79
CA LEU A 30 -17.84 17.70 41.94
C LEU A 30 -17.17 17.21 43.23
N TYR A 31 -16.27 17.99 43.79
CA TYR A 31 -15.74 17.76 45.14
C TYR A 31 -16.77 18.24 46.14
N ALA A 32 -17.34 17.32 46.90
CA ALA A 32 -18.15 17.66 48.07
C ALA A 32 -17.22 18.18 49.16
N GLU A 33 -17.27 19.49 49.40
CA GLU A 33 -16.56 20.15 50.47
C GLU A 33 -17.23 19.80 51.82
N VAL A 34 -16.60 18.94 52.60
CA VAL A 34 -17.01 18.65 53.98
C VAL A 34 -16.58 19.81 54.86
N LYS A 35 -17.48 20.76 55.10
CA LYS A 35 -17.30 21.80 56.12
C LYS A 35 -17.21 21.17 57.50
N ARG A 36 -16.01 21.12 58.08
CA ARG A 36 -15.76 20.86 59.48
C ARG A 36 -16.30 22.05 60.28
N LYS A 37 -17.40 21.87 60.98
CA LYS A 37 -17.83 22.81 62.01
C LYS A 37 -16.85 22.77 63.14
N GLN A 38 -16.07 23.80 63.32
CA GLN A 38 -15.37 24.15 64.55
C GLN A 38 -16.42 24.71 65.50
N SER A 39 -16.76 23.97 66.54
CA SER A 39 -17.46 24.54 67.67
C SER A 39 -16.42 24.87 68.71
N THR A 40 -16.09 26.12 68.79
CA THR A 40 -15.46 26.73 69.98
C THR A 40 -16.50 26.86 71.06
N SER A 41 -16.36 26.12 72.12
CA SER A 41 -17.00 26.43 73.37
C SER A 41 -15.90 26.75 74.38
N HIS A 42 -15.79 28.05 74.69
CA HIS A 42 -15.24 28.57 75.90
C HIS A 42 -16.01 27.98 77.08
N ILE A 43 -15.32 27.39 78.02
CA ILE A 43 -15.77 27.26 79.41
C ILE A 43 -14.62 27.62 80.28
N GLU A 44 -14.90 28.66 81.06
CA GLU A 44 -14.08 29.25 82.09
C GLU A 44 -13.76 28.30 83.21
N THR A 45 -12.53 28.44 83.67
CA THR A 45 -12.04 27.94 84.93
C THR A 45 -12.80 28.39 86.11
N THR A 46 -13.15 27.46 87.01
CA THR A 46 -13.25 27.79 88.44
C THR A 46 -12.66 26.63 89.25
N GLU A 47 -11.62 26.97 90.01
CA GLU A 47 -11.02 26.13 91.03
C GLU A 47 -12.02 25.70 92.12
N LYS A 48 -11.87 24.52 92.58
CA LYS A 48 -11.53 24.25 93.99
C LYS A 48 -11.46 22.76 94.27
N GLY A 49 -10.40 22.44 94.81
CA GLY A 49 -9.93 21.21 95.33
C GLY A 49 -10.82 20.36 96.20
N ALA A 50 -10.65 19.10 96.07
CA ALA A 50 -10.74 18.13 97.16
C ALA A 50 -9.92 16.90 96.68
N SER A 51 -8.76 16.79 97.25
CA SER A 51 -7.99 15.58 97.17
C SER A 51 -8.60 14.52 98.02
N THR A 52 -9.29 13.58 97.39
CA THR A 52 -9.62 12.29 98.05
C THR A 52 -8.47 11.30 97.58
N PRO A 53 -7.90 10.54 98.53
CA PRO A 53 -6.89 9.54 98.20
C PRO A 53 -7.51 8.41 97.43
N ILE A 54 -7.25 8.29 96.19
CA ILE A 54 -7.62 7.14 95.33
C ILE A 54 -6.90 5.91 95.91
N SER A 55 -7.75 4.98 96.41
CA SER A 55 -7.27 3.73 96.96
C SER A 55 -6.40 2.96 95.96
N PRO A 56 -5.34 2.24 96.40
CA PRO A 56 -4.40 1.57 95.54
C PRO A 56 -5.01 0.54 94.59
N VAL A 57 -6.22 0.06 94.85
CA VAL A 57 -7.00 -0.88 94.06
C VAL A 57 -7.40 -0.26 92.68
N TYR A 58 -7.80 1.02 92.65
CA TYR A 58 -8.21 1.72 91.42
C TYR A 58 -7.04 1.98 90.47
N ARG A 59 -5.82 2.17 91.00
CA ARG A 59 -4.64 2.35 90.15
C ARG A 59 -4.29 1.06 89.41
N GLY A 60 -4.42 -0.12 90.05
CA GLY A 60 -4.22 -1.40 89.43
C GLY A 60 -5.18 -1.68 88.28
N VAL A 61 -6.47 -1.46 88.54
CA VAL A 61 -7.53 -1.67 87.53
C VAL A 61 -7.40 -0.74 86.33
N SER A 62 -7.07 0.53 86.60
CA SER A 62 -6.81 1.50 85.52
C SER A 62 -5.60 1.12 84.62
N VAL A 63 -4.52 0.63 85.20
CA VAL A 63 -3.33 0.15 84.45
C VAL A 63 -3.66 -1.11 83.65
N PHE A 64 -4.40 -2.07 84.25
CA PHE A 64 -4.86 -3.28 83.54
C PHE A 64 -5.79 -2.95 82.38
N LEU A 65 -6.73 -2.03 82.59
CA LEU A 65 -7.64 -1.62 81.53
C LEU A 65 -6.88 -0.91 80.38
N GLY A 66 -5.91 -0.05 80.71
CA GLY A 66 -5.05 0.60 79.73
C GLY A 66 -4.20 -0.39 78.88
N LEU A 67 -3.57 -1.36 79.58
CA LEU A 67 -2.83 -2.41 78.90
C LEU A 67 -3.72 -3.27 78.02
N PHE A 68 -4.91 -3.62 78.49
CA PHE A 68 -5.88 -4.41 77.70
C PHE A 68 -6.35 -3.64 76.43
N CYS A 69 -6.67 -2.36 76.58
CA CYS A 69 -7.00 -1.50 75.43
C CYS A 69 -5.82 -1.40 74.42
N PHE A 70 -4.61 -1.25 74.91
CA PHE A 70 -3.42 -1.22 74.07
C PHE A 70 -3.23 -2.51 73.31
N LEU A 71 -3.38 -3.66 73.96
CA LEU A 71 -3.30 -4.96 73.32
C LEU A 71 -4.38 -5.19 72.25
N LEU A 72 -5.62 -4.71 72.55
CA LEU A 72 -6.71 -4.76 71.56
C LEU A 72 -6.42 -3.88 70.36
N LEU A 73 -5.90 -2.67 70.55
CA LEU A 73 -5.52 -1.79 69.47
C LEU A 73 -4.40 -2.37 68.65
N ALA A 74 -3.37 -2.97 69.29
CA ALA A 74 -2.30 -3.65 68.62
C ALA A 74 -2.77 -4.85 67.79
N ALA A 75 -3.71 -5.63 68.36
CA ALA A 75 -4.32 -6.75 67.61
C ALA A 75 -5.16 -6.28 66.41
N LEU A 76 -5.94 -5.23 66.58
CA LEU A 76 -6.75 -4.65 65.48
C LEU A 76 -5.83 -4.09 64.35
N THR A 77 -4.75 -3.39 64.74
CA THR A 77 -3.79 -2.90 63.73
C THR A 77 -3.08 -4.07 63.00
N ALA A 78 -2.68 -5.11 63.72
CA ALA A 78 -2.06 -6.28 63.09
C ALA A 78 -3.03 -6.99 62.13
N VAL A 79 -4.29 -7.16 62.49
CA VAL A 79 -5.32 -7.75 61.62
C VAL A 79 -5.58 -6.87 60.40
N SER A 80 -5.70 -5.55 60.60
CA SER A 80 -5.93 -4.63 59.45
C SER A 80 -4.76 -4.58 58.50
N VAL A 81 -3.51 -4.61 58.97
CA VAL A 81 -2.33 -4.69 58.12
C VAL A 81 -2.28 -6.03 57.37
N PHE A 82 -2.53 -7.14 58.08
CA PHE A 82 -2.60 -8.45 57.43
C PHE A 82 -3.68 -8.53 56.38
N TYR A 83 -4.86 -8.02 56.66
CA TYR A 83 -5.99 -7.92 55.70
C TYR A 83 -5.59 -7.07 54.47
N TYR A 84 -4.97 -5.93 54.69
CA TYR A 84 -4.51 -5.04 53.60
C TYR A 84 -3.48 -5.73 52.70
N ILE A 85 -2.50 -6.39 53.27
CA ILE A 85 -1.50 -7.12 52.50
C ILE A 85 -2.15 -8.26 51.71
N HIS A 86 -3.09 -8.99 52.32
CA HIS A 86 -3.78 -10.09 51.66
C HIS A 86 -4.64 -9.61 50.48
N VAL A 87 -5.40 -8.54 50.65
CA VAL A 87 -6.22 -7.94 49.63
C VAL A 87 -5.36 -7.35 48.48
N SER A 88 -4.27 -6.67 48.84
CA SER A 88 -3.31 -6.14 47.87
C SER A 88 -2.69 -7.24 47.02
N LYS A 89 -2.27 -8.34 47.66
CA LYS A 89 -1.71 -9.50 46.95
C LYS A 89 -2.75 -10.16 46.04
N HIS A 90 -3.97 -10.30 46.49
CA HIS A 90 -5.07 -10.85 45.71
C HIS A 90 -5.39 -9.98 44.48
N ASN A 91 -5.45 -8.67 44.65
CA ASN A 91 -5.69 -7.72 43.57
C ASN A 91 -4.56 -7.73 42.50
N ASN A 92 -3.31 -7.84 42.94
CA ASN A 92 -2.19 -7.95 42.03
C ASN A 92 -2.24 -9.23 41.20
N ILE A 93 -2.59 -10.36 41.81
CA ILE A 93 -2.74 -11.64 41.10
C ILE A 93 -3.91 -11.53 40.09
N LEU A 94 -5.03 -10.94 40.49
CA LEU A 94 -6.19 -10.75 39.61
C LEU A 94 -5.84 -9.84 38.42
N ALA A 95 -5.08 -8.76 38.67
CA ALA A 95 -4.60 -7.86 37.62
C ALA A 95 -3.66 -8.57 36.62
N GLN A 96 -2.78 -9.45 37.13
CA GLN A 96 -1.94 -10.29 36.25
C GLN A 96 -2.78 -11.25 35.40
N TYR A 97 -3.72 -11.93 36.00
CA TYR A 97 -4.64 -12.85 35.29
C TYR A 97 -5.44 -12.15 34.19
N THR A 98 -5.98 -10.97 34.48
CA THR A 98 -6.74 -10.21 33.49
C THR A 98 -5.86 -9.74 32.35
N LYS A 99 -4.64 -9.28 32.64
CA LYS A 99 -3.66 -8.87 31.62
C LYS A 99 -3.22 -10.05 30.74
N GLU A 100 -2.92 -11.20 31.32
CA GLU A 100 -2.52 -12.39 30.57
C GLU A 100 -3.67 -12.92 29.71
N ARG A 101 -4.89 -12.92 30.25
CA ARG A 101 -6.09 -13.30 29.48
C ARG A 101 -6.35 -12.37 28.30
N ALA A 102 -6.17 -11.06 28.49
CA ALA A 102 -6.30 -10.07 27.40
C ALA A 102 -5.24 -10.30 26.31
N ALA A 103 -3.99 -10.54 26.70
CA ALA A 103 -2.90 -10.83 25.75
C ALA A 103 -3.16 -12.13 24.97
N ASN A 104 -3.67 -13.17 25.63
CA ASN A 104 -4.01 -14.43 24.96
C ASN A 104 -5.17 -14.25 23.96
N LEU A 105 -6.19 -13.46 24.30
CA LEU A 105 -7.29 -13.16 23.38
C LEU A 105 -6.80 -12.37 22.16
N GLN A 106 -5.91 -11.41 22.37
CA GLN A 106 -5.31 -10.65 21.27
C GLN A 106 -4.47 -11.57 20.36
N LEU A 107 -3.65 -12.45 20.93
CA LEU A 107 -2.85 -13.39 20.15
C LEU A 107 -3.72 -14.35 19.32
N LEU A 108 -4.86 -14.79 19.85
CA LEU A 108 -5.82 -15.62 19.12
C LEU A 108 -6.44 -14.85 17.96
N ALA A 109 -6.81 -13.59 18.15
CA ALA A 109 -7.33 -12.73 17.09
C ALA A 109 -6.30 -12.47 15.99
N ASP A 110 -5.05 -12.17 16.37
CA ASP A 110 -3.94 -11.97 15.43
C ASP A 110 -3.65 -13.25 14.63
N LYS A 111 -3.71 -14.40 15.27
CA LYS A 111 -3.56 -15.69 14.60
C LYS A 111 -4.66 -15.92 13.55
N GLU A 112 -5.90 -15.64 13.89
CA GLU A 112 -7.04 -15.79 12.95
C GLU A 112 -6.89 -14.88 11.73
N VAL A 113 -6.50 -13.63 11.93
CA VAL A 113 -6.22 -12.68 10.83
C VAL A 113 -5.09 -13.19 9.93
N LEU A 114 -4.01 -13.72 10.54
CA LEU A 114 -2.88 -14.25 9.78
C LEU A 114 -3.25 -15.51 8.98
N GLU A 115 -4.07 -16.38 9.53
CA GLU A 115 -4.58 -17.56 8.82
C GLU A 115 -5.48 -17.18 7.64
N GLN A 116 -6.34 -16.17 7.81
CA GLN A 116 -7.17 -15.63 6.72
C GLN A 116 -6.33 -15.03 5.60
N GLU A 117 -5.32 -14.22 5.95
CA GLU A 117 -4.42 -13.63 4.94
C GLU A 117 -3.60 -14.69 4.21
N ARG A 118 -3.12 -15.72 4.92
CA ARG A 118 -2.45 -16.87 4.30
C ARG A 118 -3.37 -17.59 3.32
N ALA A 119 -4.61 -17.87 3.71
CA ALA A 119 -5.59 -18.53 2.83
C ALA A 119 -5.88 -17.69 1.59
N ARG A 120 -6.02 -16.36 1.74
CA ARG A 120 -6.19 -15.43 0.64
C ARG A 120 -5.01 -15.46 -0.33
N LEU A 121 -3.77 -15.39 0.18
CA LEU A 121 -2.56 -15.42 -0.64
C LEU A 121 -2.41 -16.75 -1.40
N VAL A 122 -2.74 -17.89 -0.77
CA VAL A 122 -2.75 -19.19 -1.43
C VAL A 122 -3.76 -19.22 -2.57
N THR A 123 -4.98 -18.70 -2.35
CA THR A 123 -6.01 -18.64 -3.38
C THR A 123 -5.59 -17.73 -4.54
N GLN A 124 -5.03 -16.57 -4.27
CA GLN A 124 -4.51 -15.67 -5.30
C GLN A 124 -3.37 -16.31 -6.09
N GLY A 125 -2.44 -16.99 -5.41
CA GLY A 125 -1.37 -17.74 -6.08
C GLY A 125 -1.89 -18.83 -7.00
N GLN A 126 -2.92 -19.54 -6.59
CA GLN A 126 -3.53 -20.59 -7.40
C GLN A 126 -4.29 -20.03 -8.61
N GLN A 127 -5.02 -18.93 -8.44
CA GLN A 127 -5.66 -18.22 -9.55
C GLN A 127 -4.63 -17.71 -10.56
N MET A 128 -3.55 -17.13 -10.09
CA MET A 128 -2.45 -16.66 -10.95
C MET A 128 -1.82 -17.82 -11.73
N ASN A 129 -1.55 -18.95 -11.07
CA ASN A 129 -1.00 -20.13 -11.74
C ASN A 129 -1.95 -20.68 -12.81
N ASN A 130 -3.26 -20.78 -12.51
CA ASN A 130 -4.25 -21.22 -13.47
C ASN A 130 -4.37 -20.27 -14.67
N THR A 131 -4.28 -18.97 -14.41
CA THR A 131 -4.30 -17.95 -15.48
C THR A 131 -3.05 -18.03 -16.35
N LEU A 132 -1.88 -18.22 -15.75
CA LEU A 132 -0.62 -18.42 -16.47
C LEU A 132 -0.65 -19.71 -17.32
N ASP A 133 -1.15 -20.81 -16.76
CA ASP A 133 -1.29 -22.07 -17.48
C ASP A 133 -2.25 -21.92 -18.69
N PHE A 134 -3.36 -21.22 -18.49
CA PHE A 134 -4.28 -20.88 -19.59
C PHE A 134 -3.62 -20.00 -20.65
N ILE A 135 -2.88 -18.95 -20.24
CA ILE A 135 -2.19 -18.05 -21.16
C ILE A 135 -1.12 -18.80 -21.94
N ILE A 136 -0.31 -19.63 -21.28
CA ILE A 136 0.82 -20.32 -21.91
C ILE A 136 0.36 -21.47 -22.82
N HIS A 137 -0.68 -22.21 -22.41
CA HIS A 137 -1.03 -23.46 -23.08
C HIS A 137 -2.35 -23.43 -23.87
N LYS A 138 -3.27 -22.50 -23.57
CA LYS A 138 -4.63 -22.51 -24.16
C LYS A 138 -5.06 -21.23 -24.86
N SER A 139 -4.37 -20.09 -24.63
CA SER A 139 -4.70 -18.85 -25.31
C SER A 139 -3.91 -18.69 -26.61
N SER A 140 -4.37 -17.78 -27.47
CA SER A 140 -3.61 -17.30 -28.62
C SER A 140 -2.39 -16.46 -28.23
N PHE A 141 -2.15 -16.28 -26.92
CA PHE A 141 -0.93 -15.67 -26.40
C PHE A 141 0.23 -16.60 -26.69
N THR A 142 1.03 -16.24 -27.64
CA THR A 142 2.16 -17.02 -28.10
C THR A 142 3.30 -16.90 -27.06
N GLY A 143 3.29 -17.76 -26.06
CA GLY A 143 4.38 -17.89 -25.08
C GLY A 143 5.73 -18.14 -25.72
N ASP A 144 5.75 -18.70 -26.93
CA ASP A 144 6.91 -18.87 -27.81
C ASP A 144 7.59 -17.54 -28.16
N LYS A 145 6.90 -16.41 -28.16
CA LYS A 145 7.52 -15.09 -28.38
C LYS A 145 8.39 -14.64 -27.20
N TYR A 146 8.07 -15.07 -25.99
CA TYR A 146 8.80 -14.73 -24.77
C TYR A 146 9.69 -15.86 -24.28
N CYS A 147 9.34 -17.10 -24.58
CA CYS A 147 10.00 -18.27 -24.03
C CYS A 147 10.67 -19.10 -25.15
N GLN A 148 11.89 -19.53 -24.88
CA GLN A 148 12.61 -20.50 -25.70
C GLN A 148 12.55 -21.87 -25.03
N PHE A 149 12.08 -22.86 -25.75
CA PHE A 149 12.05 -24.25 -25.31
C PHE A 149 13.36 -24.90 -25.77
N THR A 150 14.21 -25.23 -24.84
CA THR A 150 15.49 -25.91 -25.10
C THR A 150 15.44 -27.31 -24.49
N GLY A 151 16.30 -28.21 -24.93
CA GLY A 151 16.39 -29.56 -24.33
C GLY A 151 16.69 -29.57 -22.82
N ASN A 152 17.16 -28.45 -22.29
CA ASN A 152 17.49 -28.27 -20.86
C ASN A 152 16.41 -27.52 -20.07
N GLY A 153 15.26 -27.21 -20.69
CA GLY A 153 14.15 -26.51 -20.03
C GLY A 153 13.63 -25.30 -20.80
N VAL A 154 12.77 -24.53 -20.14
CA VAL A 154 12.13 -23.32 -20.69
C VAL A 154 12.86 -22.08 -20.17
N ARG A 155 13.33 -21.23 -21.07
CA ARG A 155 13.93 -19.94 -20.74
C ARG A 155 13.02 -18.81 -21.24
N CYS A 156 12.43 -18.05 -20.33
CA CYS A 156 11.58 -16.92 -20.66
C CYS A 156 12.29 -15.58 -20.41
N THR A 157 12.06 -14.64 -21.32
CA THR A 157 12.54 -13.25 -21.21
C THR A 157 11.38 -12.32 -20.84
N SER A 158 11.69 -11.18 -20.25
CA SER A 158 10.69 -10.18 -19.87
C SER A 158 10.12 -9.43 -21.08
N CYS A 159 10.85 -9.42 -22.18
CA CYS A 159 10.42 -8.88 -23.48
C CYS A 159 10.31 -9.98 -24.53
N PRO A 160 9.49 -9.80 -25.56
CA PRO A 160 9.49 -10.70 -26.71
C PRO A 160 10.88 -10.80 -27.34
N GLN A 161 11.14 -11.89 -28.05
CA GLN A 161 12.43 -12.08 -28.74
C GLN A 161 12.68 -10.96 -29.75
N ASN A 162 13.91 -10.45 -29.80
CA ASN A 162 14.35 -9.33 -30.63
C ASN A 162 13.74 -7.95 -30.26
N TRP A 163 13.06 -7.84 -29.12
CA TRP A 163 12.64 -6.56 -28.57
C TRP A 163 13.67 -6.04 -27.57
N ILE A 164 13.77 -4.71 -27.47
CA ILE A 164 14.75 -4.03 -26.62
C ILE A 164 14.00 -3.51 -25.39
N GLN A 165 14.47 -3.86 -24.20
CA GLN A 165 13.90 -3.35 -22.94
C GLN A 165 14.48 -1.98 -22.62
N ASN A 166 13.60 -1.04 -22.27
CA ASN A 166 13.94 0.23 -21.64
C ASN A 166 12.96 0.51 -20.50
N GLY A 167 13.47 0.59 -19.28
CA GLY A 167 12.63 0.75 -18.09
C GLY A 167 11.59 -0.37 -17.94
N SER A 168 10.33 0.01 -17.85
CA SER A 168 9.17 -0.88 -17.71
C SER A 168 8.57 -1.33 -19.05
N SER A 169 9.15 -0.96 -20.18
CA SER A 169 8.61 -1.24 -21.51
C SER A 169 9.62 -1.98 -22.40
N CYS A 170 9.07 -2.70 -23.35
CA CYS A 170 9.79 -3.41 -24.43
C CYS A 170 9.44 -2.77 -25.76
N TYR A 171 10.43 -2.53 -26.59
CA TYR A 171 10.28 -1.82 -27.88
C TYR A 171 10.74 -2.69 -29.03
N TYR A 172 9.96 -2.67 -30.10
CA TYR A 172 10.33 -3.26 -31.40
C TYR A 172 10.43 -2.18 -32.47
N PHE A 173 11.60 -2.05 -33.06
CA PHE A 173 11.86 -1.13 -34.17
C PHE A 173 11.79 -1.93 -35.49
N HIS A 174 10.73 -1.69 -36.26
CA HIS A 174 10.60 -2.36 -37.54
C HIS A 174 11.62 -1.82 -38.51
N LYS A 175 12.63 -2.64 -38.87
CA LYS A 175 13.73 -2.28 -39.80
C LYS A 175 13.61 -2.96 -41.16
N GLY A 176 12.55 -3.73 -41.38
CA GLY A 176 12.33 -4.45 -42.64
C GLY A 176 12.03 -3.54 -43.85
N ASN A 177 11.94 -4.14 -45.03
CA ASN A 177 11.60 -3.45 -46.28
C ASN A 177 10.09 -3.29 -46.49
N LEU A 178 9.26 -3.83 -45.59
CA LEU A 178 7.83 -3.62 -45.59
C LEU A 178 7.53 -2.35 -44.80
N TRP A 179 6.83 -1.41 -45.39
CA TRP A 179 6.40 -0.19 -44.80
C TRP A 179 4.88 -0.15 -44.84
N ASP A 180 4.27 0.37 -43.80
CA ASP A 180 2.81 0.37 -43.70
C ASP A 180 2.28 1.76 -43.33
N THR A 181 0.98 1.96 -43.55
CA THR A 181 0.26 3.11 -43.03
C THR A 181 0.24 3.08 -41.51
N TRP A 182 -0.06 4.21 -40.88
CA TRP A 182 -0.16 4.27 -39.43
C TRP A 182 -1.13 3.23 -38.85
N ALA A 183 -2.32 3.08 -39.48
CA ALA A 183 -3.34 2.14 -39.01
C ALA A 183 -2.92 0.67 -39.17
N GLU A 184 -2.25 0.31 -40.26
CA GLU A 184 -1.74 -1.05 -40.45
C GLU A 184 -0.53 -1.32 -39.54
N SER A 185 0.32 -0.33 -39.28
CA SER A 185 1.40 -0.40 -38.31
C SER A 185 0.88 -0.67 -36.91
N GLN A 186 -0.22 -0.01 -36.50
CA GLN A 186 -0.90 -0.29 -35.23
C GLN A 186 -1.36 -1.75 -35.17
N LYS A 187 -2.04 -2.26 -36.19
CA LYS A 187 -2.46 -3.68 -36.27
C LYS A 187 -1.27 -4.64 -36.22
N ASN A 188 -0.14 -4.26 -36.83
CA ASN A 188 1.08 -5.08 -36.77
C ASN A 188 1.62 -5.19 -35.34
N CYS A 189 1.58 -4.10 -34.56
CA CYS A 189 1.92 -4.15 -33.13
C CYS A 189 0.91 -5.01 -32.32
N GLU A 190 -0.38 -4.89 -32.59
CA GLU A 190 -1.44 -5.66 -31.92
C GLU A 190 -1.27 -7.19 -32.05
N LYS A 191 -0.67 -7.67 -33.14
CA LYS A 191 -0.32 -9.11 -33.31
C LYS A 191 0.63 -9.63 -32.23
N TYR A 192 1.35 -8.73 -31.54
CA TYR A 192 2.25 -9.03 -30.45
C TYR A 192 1.66 -8.69 -29.08
N GLY A 193 0.37 -8.27 -29.01
CA GLY A 193 -0.22 -7.71 -27.79
C GLY A 193 0.35 -6.34 -27.43
N ALA A 194 0.94 -5.66 -28.42
CA ALA A 194 1.59 -4.36 -28.27
C ALA A 194 0.78 -3.24 -28.93
N GLN A 195 1.22 -2.02 -28.76
CA GLN A 195 0.70 -0.83 -29.45
C GLN A 195 1.82 -0.09 -30.13
N LEU A 196 1.53 0.90 -30.97
CA LEU A 196 2.53 1.86 -31.42
C LEU A 196 3.09 2.63 -30.19
N ALA A 197 4.39 2.90 -30.20
CA ALA A 197 5.09 3.49 -29.06
C ALA A 197 4.46 4.80 -28.58
N ILE A 198 4.24 4.91 -27.27
CA ILE A 198 3.79 6.09 -26.56
C ILE A 198 4.98 6.70 -25.85
N ILE A 199 5.31 7.94 -26.19
CA ILE A 199 6.50 8.60 -25.68
C ILE A 199 6.08 9.66 -24.67
N ASP A 200 6.26 9.40 -23.39
CA ASP A 200 5.82 10.27 -22.29
C ASP A 200 6.98 10.98 -21.58
N SER A 201 8.21 10.58 -21.83
CA SER A 201 9.39 11.11 -21.16
C SER A 201 10.51 11.50 -22.11
N VAL A 202 11.37 12.40 -21.64
CA VAL A 202 12.58 12.81 -22.35
C VAL A 202 13.55 11.62 -22.54
N GLY A 203 13.72 10.82 -21.47
CA GLY A 203 14.62 9.66 -21.51
C GLY A 203 14.16 8.60 -22.51
N GLU A 204 12.87 8.41 -22.64
CA GLU A 204 12.28 7.51 -23.62
C GLU A 204 12.44 8.04 -25.05
N GLN A 205 12.22 9.34 -25.26
CA GLN A 205 12.49 9.96 -26.56
C GLN A 205 13.96 9.83 -26.99
N GLU A 206 14.89 10.02 -26.07
CA GLU A 206 16.32 9.83 -26.32
C GLU A 206 16.64 8.38 -26.65
N PHE A 207 16.06 7.42 -25.91
CA PHE A 207 16.20 6.01 -26.20
C PHE A 207 15.67 5.64 -27.60
N ILE A 208 14.49 6.11 -27.98
CA ILE A 208 13.90 5.89 -29.29
C ILE A 208 14.79 6.46 -30.39
N ASN A 209 15.26 7.68 -30.21
CA ASN A 209 16.16 8.31 -31.18
C ASN A 209 17.48 7.56 -31.38
N GLN A 210 18.03 6.97 -30.31
CA GLN A 210 19.26 6.16 -30.39
C GLN A 210 19.07 4.86 -31.18
N HIS A 211 17.84 4.34 -31.27
CA HIS A 211 17.54 3.07 -31.95
C HIS A 211 16.89 3.23 -33.32
N THR A 212 16.60 4.48 -33.72
CA THR A 212 16.11 4.81 -35.06
C THR A 212 17.27 5.21 -35.96
N GLU A 213 17.17 4.88 -37.26
CA GLU A 213 18.17 5.18 -38.28
C GLU A 213 17.48 5.73 -39.52
N SER A 214 18.18 6.57 -40.30
CA SER A 214 17.72 6.99 -41.59
C SER A 214 17.80 5.80 -42.59
N TYR A 215 16.75 5.57 -43.40
CA TYR A 215 16.70 4.36 -44.20
C TYR A 215 16.34 4.58 -45.66
N TYR A 216 15.62 5.60 -46.02
CA TYR A 216 15.21 5.86 -47.39
C TYR A 216 15.53 7.29 -47.81
N ASP A 217 14.84 8.25 -47.20
CA ASP A 217 15.07 9.66 -47.43
C ASP A 217 14.79 10.49 -46.14
N LYS A 218 14.91 11.81 -46.25
CA LYS A 218 14.66 12.72 -45.12
C LYS A 218 13.19 12.90 -44.70
N TYR A 219 12.27 12.26 -45.41
CA TYR A 219 10.82 12.39 -45.14
C TYR A 219 10.26 11.18 -44.38
N HIS A 220 10.97 10.03 -44.48
CA HIS A 220 10.56 8.79 -43.83
C HIS A 220 11.18 8.65 -42.45
N GLY A 221 10.34 8.36 -41.48
CA GLY A 221 10.66 8.07 -40.09
C GLY A 221 9.98 6.80 -39.60
N TYR A 222 9.67 6.77 -38.34
CA TYR A 222 9.02 5.64 -37.69
C TYR A 222 7.70 6.08 -37.08
N TRP A 223 6.59 5.45 -37.46
CA TRP A 223 5.30 5.68 -36.85
C TRP A 223 5.35 5.44 -35.34
N ILE A 224 4.85 6.39 -34.57
CA ILE A 224 4.58 6.29 -33.13
C ILE A 224 3.07 6.39 -32.86
N GLY A 225 2.64 6.11 -31.64
CA GLY A 225 1.23 5.99 -31.29
C GLY A 225 0.43 7.30 -31.20
N LEU A 226 0.91 8.38 -31.77
CA LEU A 226 0.29 9.70 -31.70
C LEU A 226 -0.45 10.06 -32.98
N SER A 227 -1.71 10.46 -32.87
CA SER A 227 -2.53 10.89 -34.00
C SER A 227 -3.41 12.09 -33.64
N GLU A 228 -3.73 12.89 -34.65
CA GLU A 228 -4.66 14.01 -34.50
C GLU A 228 -6.11 13.53 -34.52
N LYS A 229 -6.92 14.08 -33.63
CA LYS A 229 -8.37 13.94 -33.59
C LYS A 229 -9.04 15.25 -33.93
N MET A 230 -10.34 15.22 -34.19
CA MET A 230 -11.12 16.44 -34.50
C MET A 230 -10.86 17.54 -33.46
N GLY A 231 -10.63 18.76 -33.92
CA GLY A 231 -10.37 19.92 -33.06
C GLY A 231 -8.88 20.13 -32.71
N ASN A 232 -7.97 19.62 -33.54
CA ASN A 232 -6.52 19.80 -33.38
C ASN A 232 -5.99 19.23 -32.07
N ILE A 233 -6.59 18.12 -31.62
CA ILE A 233 -6.21 17.46 -30.37
C ILE A 233 -5.36 16.25 -30.72
N TRP A 234 -4.12 16.23 -30.23
CA TRP A 234 -3.21 15.10 -30.35
C TRP A 234 -3.48 14.07 -29.26
N VAL A 235 -3.71 12.82 -29.68
CA VAL A 235 -4.11 11.73 -28.78
C VAL A 235 -3.28 10.48 -29.08
N TRP A 236 -2.79 9.88 -28.02
CA TRP A 236 -2.09 8.61 -28.06
C TRP A 236 -3.03 7.44 -28.31
N THR A 237 -2.49 6.30 -28.76
CA THR A 237 -3.27 5.05 -28.98
C THR A 237 -4.02 4.57 -27.74
N ASN A 238 -3.50 4.84 -26.54
CA ASN A 238 -4.15 4.53 -25.26
C ASN A 238 -5.28 5.53 -24.86
N GLY A 239 -5.53 6.54 -25.67
CA GLY A 239 -6.55 7.58 -25.40
C GLY A 239 -6.06 8.78 -24.59
N ALA A 240 -4.82 8.78 -24.09
CA ALA A 240 -4.25 9.91 -23.38
C ALA A 240 -4.01 11.10 -24.33
N ARG A 241 -4.23 12.32 -23.85
CA ARG A 241 -3.91 13.54 -24.60
C ARG A 241 -2.40 13.81 -24.52
N LEU A 242 -1.86 14.38 -25.59
CA LEU A 242 -0.49 14.85 -25.61
C LEU A 242 -0.32 16.04 -24.68
N GLU A 243 0.59 15.92 -23.72
CA GLU A 243 0.97 17.02 -22.83
C GLU A 243 2.18 17.79 -23.36
N ARG A 244 3.18 17.09 -23.85
CA ARG A 244 4.42 17.63 -24.41
C ARG A 244 4.78 16.91 -25.69
N GLY A 245 5.16 17.66 -26.74
CA GLY A 245 5.64 17.11 -28.01
C GLY A 245 7.11 17.46 -28.27
N PHE A 246 7.81 16.58 -29.00
CA PHE A 246 9.20 16.77 -29.44
C PHE A 246 9.24 17.18 -30.92
N TRP A 247 8.44 18.16 -31.29
CA TRP A 247 8.19 18.59 -32.66
C TRP A 247 9.43 19.23 -33.31
N ILE A 248 9.70 18.88 -34.59
CA ILE A 248 10.67 19.57 -35.45
C ILE A 248 10.17 20.97 -35.75
N ASN A 249 8.91 21.07 -36.16
CA ASN A 249 8.20 22.32 -36.44
C ASN A 249 6.81 22.29 -35.75
N LYS A 250 6.13 23.44 -35.66
CA LYS A 250 4.74 23.45 -35.21
C LYS A 250 3.93 22.52 -36.13
N PRO A 251 3.20 21.52 -35.58
CA PRO A 251 2.40 20.63 -36.42
C PRO A 251 1.30 21.36 -37.15
N TYR A 252 0.92 20.82 -38.31
CA TYR A 252 -0.21 21.36 -39.07
C TYR A 252 -1.52 21.18 -38.33
N GLU A 253 -2.43 22.10 -38.55
CA GLU A 253 -3.78 22.03 -38.01
C GLU A 253 -4.70 21.48 -39.12
N GLY A 254 -5.24 20.29 -38.89
CA GLY A 254 -6.12 19.65 -39.88
C GLY A 254 -6.57 18.28 -39.40
N TYR A 255 -7.25 17.53 -40.22
CA TYR A 255 -7.76 16.22 -39.90
C TYR A 255 -6.95 15.12 -40.60
N LYS A 256 -6.61 14.08 -39.85
CA LYS A 256 -5.90 12.85 -40.28
C LYS A 256 -4.38 12.99 -40.42
N TYR A 257 -3.76 13.67 -39.46
CA TYR A 257 -2.31 13.60 -39.31
C TYR A 257 -1.93 12.59 -38.21
N CYS A 258 -0.85 11.88 -38.47
CA CYS A 258 -0.21 10.94 -37.54
C CYS A 258 1.26 11.35 -37.41
N VAL A 259 1.96 10.81 -36.42
CA VAL A 259 3.28 11.30 -36.06
C VAL A 259 4.38 10.28 -36.37
N LEU A 260 5.41 10.74 -37.03
CA LEU A 260 6.66 10.05 -37.26
C LEU A 260 7.70 10.52 -36.24
N SER A 261 8.41 9.59 -35.61
CA SER A 261 9.70 9.86 -34.98
C SER A 261 10.78 9.80 -36.04
N MET A 262 11.42 10.93 -36.30
CA MET A 262 12.48 11.07 -37.28
C MET A 262 13.84 10.84 -36.62
N PRO A 263 14.75 10.07 -37.22
CA PRO A 263 16.13 10.06 -36.78
C PRO A 263 16.71 11.48 -36.81
N SER A 264 17.24 11.95 -35.69
CA SER A 264 17.65 13.35 -35.53
C SER A 264 18.88 13.46 -34.63
N GLU A 265 19.75 14.44 -34.93
CA GLU A 265 20.85 14.82 -34.02
C GLU A 265 20.33 15.39 -32.68
N ASN A 266 19.14 16.02 -32.73
CA ASN A 266 18.48 16.50 -31.52
C ASN A 266 17.23 15.65 -31.22
N PRO A 267 17.29 14.72 -30.27
CA PRO A 267 16.14 13.87 -29.91
C PRO A 267 14.88 14.65 -29.53
N LEU A 268 15.05 15.84 -28.93
CA LEU A 268 13.94 16.69 -28.48
C LEU A 268 13.31 17.52 -29.61
N LYS A 269 13.78 17.36 -30.85
CA LYS A 269 13.23 17.94 -32.07
C LYS A 269 13.23 16.91 -33.19
N SER A 270 12.44 15.86 -33.02
CA SER A 270 12.44 14.70 -33.91
C SER A 270 11.05 14.29 -34.38
N TRP A 271 9.98 14.92 -33.91
CA TRP A 271 8.63 14.56 -34.36
C TRP A 271 8.17 15.38 -35.55
N LYS A 272 7.62 14.68 -36.52
CA LYS A 272 7.01 15.24 -37.73
C LYS A 272 5.60 14.71 -37.87
N ASP A 273 4.65 15.61 -38.11
CA ASP A 273 3.31 15.25 -38.53
C ASP A 273 3.28 14.94 -40.04
N GLU A 274 2.62 13.84 -40.37
CA GLU A 274 2.50 13.37 -41.75
C GLU A 274 1.11 12.74 -41.98
N SER A 275 0.70 12.62 -43.23
CA SER A 275 -0.56 11.95 -43.57
C SER A 275 -0.54 10.50 -43.02
N CYS A 276 -1.57 10.11 -42.26
CA CYS A 276 -1.72 8.75 -41.74
C CYS A 276 -1.75 7.66 -42.83
N TYR A 277 -1.92 8.03 -44.09
CA TYR A 277 -1.91 7.12 -45.24
C TYR A 277 -0.52 6.93 -45.86
N MET A 278 0.46 7.74 -45.48
CA MET A 278 1.84 7.52 -45.87
C MET A 278 2.32 6.18 -45.31
N ILE A 279 3.15 5.48 -46.07
CA ILE A 279 3.77 4.25 -45.62
C ILE A 279 5.15 4.54 -45.04
N SER A 280 5.43 4.00 -43.85
CA SER A 280 6.71 4.18 -43.15
C SER A 280 7.00 2.96 -42.25
N ARG A 281 8.21 2.91 -41.72
CA ARG A 281 8.56 2.00 -40.63
C ARG A 281 7.78 2.40 -39.35
N TRP A 282 7.80 1.55 -38.32
CA TRP A 282 7.06 1.81 -37.08
C TRP A 282 7.81 1.28 -35.86
N ILE A 283 7.38 1.76 -34.71
CA ILE A 283 7.89 1.33 -33.41
C ILE A 283 6.71 0.78 -32.60
N CYS A 284 6.82 -0.45 -32.12
CA CYS A 284 5.87 -1.03 -31.18
C CYS A 284 6.40 -0.95 -29.76
N GLU A 285 5.48 -0.86 -28.81
CA GLU A 285 5.72 -0.87 -27.38
C GLU A 285 4.77 -1.83 -26.67
N VAL A 286 5.29 -2.54 -25.68
CA VAL A 286 4.53 -3.37 -24.75
C VAL A 286 5.16 -3.30 -23.37
N GLU A 287 4.36 -3.40 -22.32
CA GLU A 287 4.88 -3.50 -20.95
C GLU A 287 5.76 -4.75 -20.77
N VAL A 288 6.77 -4.59 -19.94
CA VAL A 288 7.65 -5.70 -19.52
C VAL A 288 6.82 -6.77 -18.81
N LEU A 289 6.90 -8.00 -19.29
CA LEU A 289 6.24 -9.12 -18.64
C LEU A 289 7.00 -9.54 -17.38
N THR A 290 6.33 -9.43 -16.23
CA THR A 290 6.87 -9.91 -14.96
C THR A 290 6.52 -11.37 -14.77
N TRP A 291 7.53 -12.23 -14.86
CA TRP A 291 7.36 -13.67 -14.62
C TRP A 291 7.33 -13.95 -13.12
N PRO A 292 6.46 -14.85 -12.65
CA PRO A 292 6.48 -15.31 -11.26
C PRO A 292 7.85 -15.86 -10.85
N SER A 293 8.23 -15.65 -9.60
CA SER A 293 9.55 -15.99 -9.07
C SER A 293 9.94 -17.47 -9.23
N PHE A 294 8.96 -18.39 -9.29
CA PHE A 294 9.23 -19.81 -9.51
C PHE A 294 9.76 -20.13 -10.92
N LEU A 295 9.34 -19.35 -11.94
CA LEU A 295 9.92 -19.48 -13.29
C LEU A 295 11.29 -18.79 -13.40
N GLN A 296 11.58 -17.83 -12.53
CA GLN A 296 12.88 -17.19 -12.43
C GLN A 296 13.91 -18.07 -11.70
N ALA A 297 13.48 -18.89 -10.74
CA ALA A 297 14.35 -19.79 -9.97
C ALA A 297 14.98 -20.89 -10.84
N GLN A 298 14.35 -21.31 -11.92
CA GLN A 298 14.93 -22.25 -12.90
C GLN A 298 16.12 -21.65 -13.66
N ARG A 299 16.26 -20.32 -13.68
CA ARG A 299 17.37 -19.62 -14.32
C ARG A 299 18.68 -19.83 -13.56
N ASN A 300 18.65 -19.98 -12.23
CA ASN A 300 19.86 -20.04 -11.39
C ASN A 300 20.42 -21.47 -11.21
N HIS A 301 19.70 -22.49 -11.67
CA HIS A 301 20.17 -23.89 -11.58
C HIS A 301 20.78 -24.44 -12.89
N SER A 302 20.76 -23.67 -13.97
CA SER A 302 21.25 -24.10 -15.28
C SER A 302 22.50 -23.36 -15.75
N ASP A 303 23.21 -22.67 -14.87
CA ASP A 303 24.53 -22.11 -15.17
C ASP A 303 25.62 -22.87 -14.39
N PRO A 304 26.15 -23.98 -14.93
CA PRO A 304 27.32 -24.66 -14.39
C PRO A 304 28.56 -24.15 -15.13
N SER A 305 28.89 -22.88 -14.87
CA SER A 305 30.17 -22.35 -15.40
C SER A 305 30.76 -21.36 -14.40
N THR A 306 31.39 -21.91 -13.41
CA THR A 306 32.71 -21.49 -12.87
C THR A 306 33.40 -22.68 -12.27
#